data_70524743b09a8ba09db2f955bfde13ae
#
_entry.id   70524743b09a8ba09db2f955bfde13ae
#
_cell.length_a   1.000
_cell.length_b   1.000
_cell.length_c   1.000
_cell.angle_alpha   90.00
_cell.angle_beta   90.00
_cell.angle_gamma   90.00
#
_symmetry.space_group_name_H-M   'P 1'
#
loop_
_entity.id
_entity.type
_entity.pdbx_description
1 polymer ?
#
loop_
_entity_poly.entity_id
_entity_poly.type
_entity_poly.pdbx_seq_one_letter_code
_entity_poly.pdbx_strand_id
1 'polypeptide(L)'
;MQDTLHALADSTRREILNLLKQSRLSAGEICNHFSISGAAISRHLSILKDADLVRDEREGKYIYYELNATVFEEIFLWISELKGEKDHDQTS
;
A
#
# COMPACT_ATOMS: atom_id res chain seq x y z
N MET A 1 -7.97 -10.42 4.30
CA MET A 1 -8.14 -9.10 4.95
C MET A 1 -7.27 -8.90 6.18
N GLN A 2 -6.98 -9.96 6.92
CA GLN A 2 -6.14 -9.82 8.11
C GLN A 2 -4.73 -9.34 7.77
N ASP A 3 -4.12 -9.88 6.72
CA ASP A 3 -2.79 -9.44 6.28
C ASP A 3 -2.83 -8.00 5.80
N THR A 4 -3.94 -7.62 5.19
CA THR A 4 -4.13 -6.26 4.72
C THR A 4 -4.15 -5.28 5.88
N LEU A 5 -4.93 -5.59 6.92
CA LEU A 5 -5.02 -4.71 8.09
C LEU A 5 -3.68 -4.62 8.82
N HIS A 6 -2.98 -5.75 8.93
CA HIS A 6 -1.65 -5.76 9.53
C HIS A 6 -0.70 -4.86 8.75
N ALA A 7 -0.70 -4.98 7.43
CA ALA A 7 0.18 -4.18 6.60
C ALA A 7 -0.13 -2.69 6.73
N LEU A 8 -1.41 -2.33 6.85
CA LEU A 8 -1.82 -0.94 6.97
C LEU A 8 -1.64 -0.36 8.37
N ALA A 9 -1.36 -1.21 9.37
CA ALA A 9 -1.26 -0.74 10.74
C ALA A 9 0.03 0.03 11.04
N ASP A 10 1.03 -0.08 10.20
CA ASP A 10 2.31 0.58 10.42
C ASP A 10 2.40 1.90 9.66
N SER A 11 2.85 2.97 10.35
CA SER A 11 2.89 4.29 9.74
C SER A 11 3.89 4.39 8.59
N THR A 12 5.03 3.70 8.70
CA THR A 12 6.02 3.73 7.63
C THR A 12 5.46 3.08 6.37
N ARG A 13 4.75 1.96 6.54
CA ARG A 13 4.14 1.30 5.38
C ARG A 13 3.07 2.18 4.74
N ARG A 14 2.26 2.87 5.54
CA ARG A 14 1.29 3.81 4.98
C ARG A 14 1.97 4.93 4.21
N GLU A 15 3.12 5.38 4.71
CA GLU A 15 3.86 6.44 4.02
C GLU A 15 4.43 5.95 2.69
N ILE A 16 4.91 4.71 2.64
CA ILE A 16 5.34 4.12 1.37
C ILE A 16 4.18 4.10 0.38
N LEU A 17 3.00 3.69 0.83
CA LEU A 17 1.83 3.68 -0.05
C LEU A 17 1.50 5.07 -0.56
N ASN A 18 1.63 6.09 0.28
CA ASN A 18 1.41 7.46 -0.14
C ASN A 18 2.39 7.91 -1.22
N LEU A 19 3.64 7.48 -1.11
CA LEU A 19 4.63 7.77 -2.15
C LEU A 19 4.24 7.12 -3.48
N LEU A 20 3.84 5.86 -3.42
CA LEU A 20 3.48 5.11 -4.62
C LEU A 20 2.18 5.59 -5.25
N LYS A 21 1.39 6.33 -4.50
CA LYS A 21 0.18 6.95 -5.02
C LYS A 21 0.51 7.94 -6.15
N GLN A 22 1.68 8.59 -6.07
CA GLN A 22 2.09 9.58 -7.05
C GLN A 22 2.63 8.93 -8.33
N SER A 23 3.42 7.88 -8.16
CA SER A 23 4.02 7.18 -9.29
C SER A 23 4.70 5.92 -8.79
N ARG A 24 4.97 5.01 -9.72
CA ARG A 24 5.79 3.84 -9.37
C ARG A 24 7.20 4.31 -9.06
N LEU A 25 7.84 3.64 -8.11
CA LEU A 25 9.18 3.99 -7.67
C LEU A 25 10.02 2.74 -7.54
N SER A 26 11.32 2.88 -7.80
CA SER A 26 12.26 1.79 -7.53
C SER A 26 12.50 1.67 -6.03
N ALA A 27 13.00 0.52 -5.60
CA ALA A 27 13.34 0.31 -4.20
C ALA A 27 14.30 1.38 -3.68
N GLY A 28 15.29 1.74 -4.51
CA GLY A 28 16.25 2.78 -4.13
C GLY A 28 15.59 4.13 -3.96
N GLU A 29 14.69 4.47 -4.87
CA GLU A 29 13.97 5.73 -4.76
C GLU A 29 13.12 5.79 -3.50
N ILE A 30 12.48 4.67 -3.16
CA ILE A 30 11.70 4.62 -1.92
C ILE A 30 12.62 4.82 -0.72
N CYS A 31 13.78 4.12 -0.70
CA CYS A 31 14.73 4.25 0.40
C CYS A 31 15.17 5.69 0.62
N ASN A 32 15.30 6.47 -0.45
CA ASN A 32 15.76 7.85 -0.36
C ASN A 32 14.79 8.77 0.38
N HIS A 33 13.55 8.33 0.55
CA HIS A 33 12.53 9.12 1.27
C HIS A 33 12.54 8.88 2.77
N PHE A 34 13.35 7.95 3.25
CA PHE A 34 13.32 7.56 4.67
C PHE A 34 14.73 7.60 5.24
N SER A 35 14.79 7.77 6.56
CA SER A 35 16.07 7.75 7.27
C SER A 35 16.34 6.41 7.93
N ILE A 36 15.50 5.42 7.70
CA ILE A 36 15.73 4.07 8.22
C ILE A 36 16.53 3.26 7.20
N SER A 37 17.03 2.09 7.63
CA SER A 37 17.90 1.28 6.79
C SER A 37 17.21 0.71 5.58
N GLY A 38 18.00 0.40 4.55
CA GLY A 38 17.45 -0.27 3.37
C GLY A 38 16.86 -1.63 3.71
N ALA A 39 17.45 -2.32 4.68
CA ALA A 39 16.91 -3.60 5.12
C ALA A 39 15.53 -3.45 5.73
N ALA A 40 15.31 -2.39 6.50
CA ALA A 40 14.00 -2.12 7.08
C ALA A 40 12.98 -1.80 5.99
N ILE A 41 13.37 -0.99 5.01
CA ILE A 41 12.49 -0.68 3.87
C ILE A 41 12.13 -1.96 3.11
N SER A 42 13.11 -2.82 2.84
CA SER A 42 12.87 -4.08 2.16
C SER A 42 11.85 -4.93 2.90
N ARG A 43 11.94 -4.97 4.23
CA ARG A 43 11.01 -5.72 5.04
C ARG A 43 9.60 -5.15 4.92
N HIS A 44 9.47 -3.83 4.98
CA HIS A 44 8.16 -3.19 4.82
C HIS A 44 7.56 -3.49 3.44
N LEU A 45 8.39 -3.44 2.41
CA LEU A 45 7.94 -3.74 1.05
C LEU A 45 7.49 -5.18 0.91
N SER A 46 8.20 -6.12 1.56
CA SER A 46 7.79 -7.52 1.55
C SER A 46 6.43 -7.72 2.20
N ILE A 47 6.20 -7.05 3.31
CA ILE A 47 4.91 -7.14 4.02
C ILE A 47 3.79 -6.59 3.14
N LEU A 48 4.04 -5.45 2.50
CA LEU A 48 3.05 -4.84 1.59
C LEU A 48 2.77 -5.74 0.39
N LYS A 49 3.80 -6.37 -0.15
CA LYS A 49 3.66 -7.26 -1.30
C LYS A 49 2.90 -8.51 -0.91
N ASP A 50 3.22 -9.10 0.24
CA ASP A 50 2.54 -10.30 0.72
C ASP A 50 1.05 -10.05 0.98
N ALA A 51 0.70 -8.82 1.31
CA ALA A 51 -0.69 -8.42 1.51
C ALA A 51 -1.36 -7.99 0.20
N ASP A 52 -0.66 -8.09 -0.91
CA ASP A 52 -1.14 -7.71 -2.25
C ASP A 52 -1.48 -6.22 -2.38
N LEU A 53 -0.94 -5.39 -1.51
CA LEU A 53 -1.17 -3.95 -1.59
C LEU A 53 -0.28 -3.29 -2.63
N VAL A 54 0.86 -3.88 -2.90
CA VAL A 54 1.76 -3.41 -3.95
C VAL A 54 2.17 -4.57 -4.84
N ARG A 55 2.56 -4.25 -6.06
CA ARG A 55 3.16 -5.18 -7.00
C ARG A 55 4.56 -4.71 -7.31
N ASP A 56 5.44 -5.65 -7.61
CA ASP A 56 6.78 -5.32 -8.03
C ASP A 56 7.03 -5.84 -9.43
N GLU A 57 7.96 -5.18 -10.11
CA GLU A 57 8.35 -5.57 -11.46
C GLU A 57 9.83 -5.26 -11.64
N ARG A 58 10.56 -6.23 -12.16
CA ARG A 58 11.96 -6.05 -12.42
C ARG A 58 12.17 -5.43 -13.81
N GLU A 59 12.94 -4.34 -13.86
CA GLU A 59 13.35 -3.74 -15.12
C GLU A 59 14.85 -3.56 -15.08
N GLY A 60 15.57 -4.38 -15.85
CA GLY A 60 17.03 -4.37 -15.81
C GLY A 60 17.51 -4.78 -14.44
N LYS A 61 18.30 -3.93 -13.80
CA LYS A 61 18.83 -4.20 -12.47
C LYS A 61 18.00 -3.55 -11.37
N TYR A 62 16.88 -2.92 -11.71
CA TYR A 62 16.03 -2.25 -10.74
C TYR A 62 14.75 -3.02 -10.53
N ILE A 63 14.20 -2.90 -9.32
CA ILE A 63 12.88 -3.43 -9.00
C ILE A 63 12.01 -2.24 -8.68
N TYR A 64 10.91 -2.11 -9.43
CA TYR A 64 9.94 -1.03 -9.25
C TYR A 64 8.71 -1.53 -8.54
N TYR A 65 8.13 -0.68 -7.73
CA TYR A 65 6.94 -0.98 -6.95
C TYR A 65 5.82 -0.04 -7.36
N GLU A 66 4.61 -0.56 -7.38
CA GLU A 66 3.43 0.25 -7.65
C GLU A 66 2.25 -0.26 -6.85
N LEU A 67 1.26 0.59 -6.64
CA LEU A 67 0.06 0.19 -5.91
C LEU A 67 -0.73 -0.83 -6.71
N ASN A 68 -1.33 -1.78 -5.99
CA ASN A 68 -2.29 -2.68 -6.60
C ASN A 68 -3.68 -2.06 -6.47
N ALA A 69 -4.08 -1.30 -7.48
CA ALA A 69 -5.31 -0.53 -7.44
C ALA A 69 -6.54 -1.40 -7.20
N THR A 70 -6.55 -2.61 -7.75
CA THR A 70 -7.69 -3.51 -7.59
C THR A 70 -7.95 -3.84 -6.13
N VAL A 71 -6.87 -4.13 -5.37
CA VAL A 71 -7.02 -4.47 -3.96
C VAL A 71 -7.51 -3.26 -3.16
N PHE A 72 -7.00 -2.07 -3.47
CA PHE A 72 -7.46 -0.87 -2.77
C PHE A 72 -8.93 -0.59 -3.08
N GLU A 73 -9.36 -0.87 -4.28
CA GLU A 73 -10.75 -0.72 -4.64
C GLU A 73 -11.63 -1.67 -3.84
N GLU A 74 -11.18 -2.92 -3.67
CA GLU A 74 -11.90 -3.89 -2.86
C GLU A 74 -12.01 -3.45 -1.40
N ILE A 75 -10.92 -2.92 -0.85
CA ILE A 75 -10.91 -2.43 0.52
C ILE A 75 -11.88 -1.26 0.66
N PHE A 76 -11.86 -0.36 -0.28
CA PHE A 76 -12.76 0.79 -0.27
C PHE A 76 -14.22 0.35 -0.30
N LEU A 77 -14.55 -0.61 -1.14
CA LEU A 77 -15.91 -1.10 -1.23
C LEU A 77 -16.35 -1.76 0.09
N TRP A 78 -15.46 -2.53 0.69
CA TRP A 78 -15.79 -3.16 1.97
C TRP A 78 -16.06 -2.12 3.04
N ILE A 79 -15.21 -1.11 3.15
CA ILE A 79 -15.40 -0.05 4.14
C ILE A 79 -16.69 0.71 3.86
N SER A 80 -16.97 0.97 2.59
CA SER A 80 -18.20 1.64 2.19
C SER A 80 -19.44 0.86 2.61
N GLU A 81 -19.38 -0.46 2.50
CA GLU A 81 -20.49 -1.30 2.90
C GLU A 81 -20.75 -1.25 4.40
N LEU A 82 -19.68 -1.13 5.18
CA LEU A 82 -19.85 -1.06 6.62
C LEU A 82 -20.60 0.18 7.07
N LYS A 83 -20.43 1.28 6.38
CA LYS A 83 -21.08 2.52 6.77
C LYS A 83 -22.16 2.95 5.80
N GLY A 84 -21.99 2.58 4.53
CA GLY A 84 -22.63 3.24 3.42
C GLY A 84 -24.14 3.26 3.46
N GLU A 85 -24.74 2.12 3.64
CA GLU A 85 -26.19 2.06 3.57
C GLU A 85 -26.85 2.86 4.67
N LYS A 86 -26.31 2.77 5.86
CA LYS A 86 -26.88 3.51 6.98
C LYS A 86 -26.69 5.01 6.80
N ASP A 87 -25.47 5.40 6.39
CA ASP A 87 -25.20 6.80 6.13
C ASP A 87 -26.07 7.31 5.00
N HIS A 88 -26.21 6.51 3.98
CA HIS A 88 -27.01 6.86 2.83
C HIS A 88 -28.47 7.09 3.23
N ASP A 89 -29.01 6.19 4.01
CA ASP A 89 -30.37 6.31 4.48
C ASP A 89 -30.57 7.57 5.33
N GLN A 90 -29.57 7.88 6.12
CA GLN A 90 -29.67 9.03 7.00
C GLN A 90 -29.58 10.34 6.26
N THR A 91 -28.90 10.35 5.17
CA THR A 91 -28.75 11.58 4.40
C THR A 91 -29.98 11.86 3.55
N SER A 92 -30.78 10.88 3.36
CA SER A 92 -32.02 11.06 2.56
C SER A 92 -33.19 11.63 3.40
#